data_95f44f47ec7ef49d6c19de0196c983fc
#
_entry.id   95f44f47ec7ef49d6c19de0196c983fc
#
_cell.length_a   1.000
_cell.length_b   1.000
_cell.length_c   1.000
_cell.angle_alpha   90.00
_cell.angle_beta   90.00
_cell.angle_gamma   90.00
#
_symmetry.space_group_name_H-M   'P 1'
#
loop_
_entity.id
_entity.type
_entity.pdbx_description
1 polymer ?
#
loop_
_entity_poly.entity_id
_entity_poly.type
_entity_poly.pdbx_seq_one_letter_code
_entity_poly.pdbx_strand_id
1 'polypeptide(L)'
;MNYFIIAFVVVSLVGSVMWVMPTKRDKFLAALRMEAKRLGFQVQLLKLKFPREKGVLEAREVSTIAYRLLRGKIDQAQHNGWQSWRVVKCETNACEGLLNGWGWVVGERELSVDKLEQINALLAALPDSVIALESTPVHVSAFWGEQDEQQMHQIKESLNQMITMSL
;
A
#
# COMPACT_ATOMS: atom_id res chain seq x y z
N MET A 1 20.18 5.63 54.31
CA MET A 1 20.69 4.88 53.15
C MET A 1 19.59 4.25 52.29
N ASN A 2 18.50 3.79 52.87
CA ASN A 2 17.41 3.13 52.10
C ASN A 2 16.62 4.03 51.16
N TYR A 3 16.48 5.32 51.47
CA TYR A 3 15.73 6.27 50.62
C TYR A 3 16.38 6.50 49.25
N PHE A 4 17.71 6.45 49.18
CA PHE A 4 18.42 6.58 47.88
C PHE A 4 18.18 5.36 46.98
N ILE A 5 18.12 4.17 47.57
CA ILE A 5 17.85 2.94 46.82
C ILE A 5 16.41 2.95 46.29
N ILE A 6 15.46 3.36 47.14
CA ILE A 6 14.05 3.47 46.76
C ILE A 6 13.89 4.52 45.63
N ALA A 7 14.50 5.70 45.77
CA ALA A 7 14.48 6.73 44.76
C ALA A 7 15.08 6.26 43.41
N PHE A 8 16.22 5.56 43.46
CA PHE A 8 16.85 4.99 42.27
C PHE A 8 15.97 3.97 41.57
N VAL A 9 15.33 3.07 42.31
CA VAL A 9 14.40 2.08 41.76
C VAL A 9 13.19 2.74 41.11
N VAL A 10 12.60 3.76 41.76
CA VAL A 10 11.46 4.48 41.25
C VAL A 10 11.81 5.23 39.95
N VAL A 11 12.96 5.93 39.92
CA VAL A 11 13.43 6.64 38.73
C VAL A 11 13.72 5.68 37.58
N SER A 12 14.32 4.51 37.88
CA SER A 12 14.57 3.46 36.88
C SER A 12 13.27 2.90 36.30
N LEU A 13 12.27 2.65 37.15
CA LEU A 13 10.94 2.20 36.69
C LEU A 13 10.24 3.25 35.84
N VAL A 14 10.23 4.49 36.27
CA VAL A 14 9.63 5.61 35.50
C VAL A 14 10.36 5.78 34.17
N GLY A 15 11.68 5.72 34.15
CA GLY A 15 12.49 5.81 32.94
C GLY A 15 12.18 4.68 31.95
N SER A 16 12.01 3.45 32.43
CA SER A 16 11.66 2.30 31.57
C SER A 16 10.26 2.44 30.96
N VAL A 17 9.29 2.94 31.72
CA VAL A 17 7.92 3.19 31.21
C VAL A 17 7.91 4.32 30.17
N MET A 18 8.67 5.39 30.39
CA MET A 18 8.75 6.49 29.42
C MET A 18 9.34 6.06 28.07
N TRP A 19 10.27 5.09 28.08
CA TRP A 19 10.89 4.59 26.85
C TRP A 19 9.94 3.74 25.99
N VAL A 20 8.94 3.10 26.60
CA VAL A 20 7.93 2.26 25.92
C VAL A 20 6.71 3.06 25.48
N MET A 21 6.57 4.32 25.89
CA MET A 21 5.42 5.13 25.52
C MET A 21 5.34 5.37 24.01
N PRO A 22 4.19 5.08 23.35
CA PRO A 22 4.02 5.30 21.92
C PRO A 22 4.08 6.79 21.58
N THR A 23 4.80 7.12 20.53
CA THR A 23 4.94 8.48 20.02
C THR A 23 3.59 9.01 19.48
N LYS A 24 3.49 10.32 19.27
CA LYS A 24 2.31 10.92 18.63
C LYS A 24 2.03 10.32 17.26
N ARG A 25 3.10 10.01 16.50
CA ARG A 25 3.00 9.37 15.19
C ARG A 25 2.46 7.94 15.30
N ASP A 26 2.92 7.17 16.27
CA ASP A 26 2.44 5.78 16.47
C ASP A 26 0.94 5.75 16.81
N LYS A 27 0.49 6.70 17.64
CA LYS A 27 -0.93 6.87 17.97
C LYS A 27 -1.76 7.24 16.75
N PHE A 28 -1.27 8.16 15.92
CA PHE A 28 -1.91 8.55 14.67
C PHE A 28 -2.02 7.36 13.70
N LEU A 29 -0.91 6.64 13.48
CA LEU A 29 -0.90 5.46 12.60
C LEU A 29 -1.82 4.36 13.11
N ALA A 30 -1.87 4.13 14.42
CA ALA A 30 -2.78 3.16 15.03
C ALA A 30 -4.25 3.56 14.80
N ALA A 31 -4.60 4.83 14.97
CA ALA A 31 -5.94 5.34 14.71
C ALA A 31 -6.31 5.21 13.22
N LEU A 32 -5.40 5.60 12.33
CA LEU A 32 -5.58 5.51 10.87
C LEU A 32 -5.84 4.06 10.42
N ARG A 33 -5.05 3.11 10.92
CA ARG A 33 -5.22 1.68 10.60
C ARG A 33 -6.50 1.09 11.20
N MET A 34 -6.94 1.61 12.34
CA MET A 34 -8.21 1.21 12.94
C MET A 34 -9.38 1.70 12.09
N GLU A 35 -9.33 2.95 11.62
CA GLU A 35 -10.33 3.50 10.69
C GLU A 35 -10.32 2.76 9.35
N ALA A 36 -9.16 2.44 8.81
CA ALA A 36 -9.05 1.63 7.60
C ALA A 36 -9.78 0.28 7.74
N LYS A 37 -9.63 -0.40 8.88
CA LYS A 37 -10.36 -1.65 9.16
C LYS A 37 -11.86 -1.44 9.21
N ARG A 38 -12.35 -0.33 9.79
CA ARG A 38 -13.78 0.02 9.79
C ARG A 38 -14.32 0.26 8.39
N LEU A 39 -13.48 0.82 7.52
CA LEU A 39 -13.79 1.03 6.11
C LEU A 39 -13.73 -0.26 5.26
N GLY A 40 -13.35 -1.39 5.85
CA GLY A 40 -13.29 -2.70 5.18
C GLY A 40 -11.93 -3.05 4.60
N PHE A 41 -10.89 -2.25 4.84
CA PHE A 41 -9.54 -2.60 4.42
C PHE A 41 -8.94 -3.72 5.26
N GLN A 42 -8.21 -4.58 4.59
CA GLN A 42 -7.22 -5.46 5.21
C GLN A 42 -5.85 -4.80 5.09
N VAL A 43 -5.26 -4.45 6.24
CA VAL A 43 -3.95 -3.79 6.30
C VAL A 43 -2.88 -4.85 6.55
N GLN A 44 -1.90 -4.95 5.64
CA GLN A 44 -0.83 -5.94 5.72
C GLN A 44 0.53 -5.30 5.42
N LEU A 45 1.55 -5.68 6.18
CA LEU A 45 2.94 -5.32 5.90
C LEU A 45 3.50 -6.30 4.87
N LEU A 46 3.96 -5.80 3.74
CA LEU A 46 4.50 -6.59 2.65
C LEU A 46 5.82 -6.03 2.14
N LYS A 47 6.61 -6.89 1.54
CA LYS A 47 7.79 -6.49 0.77
C LYS A 47 7.39 -6.27 -0.68
N LEU A 48 7.55 -5.03 -1.14
CA LEU A 48 7.30 -4.62 -2.51
C LEU A 48 8.61 -4.65 -3.28
N LYS A 49 8.67 -5.48 -4.32
CA LYS A 49 9.79 -5.54 -5.25
C LYS A 49 9.57 -4.52 -6.35
N PHE A 50 10.56 -3.69 -6.59
CA PHE A 50 10.58 -2.76 -7.70
C PHE A 50 11.28 -3.40 -8.91
N PRO A 51 10.83 -3.12 -10.14
CA PRO A 51 11.59 -3.47 -11.31
C PRO A 51 12.93 -2.71 -11.29
N ARG A 52 13.86 -3.12 -12.12
CA ARG A 52 15.15 -2.41 -12.25
C ARG A 52 14.89 -0.99 -12.75
N GLU A 53 15.30 -0.03 -11.97
CA GLU A 53 15.28 1.38 -12.36
C GLU A 53 16.34 1.63 -13.45
N LYS A 54 16.11 2.65 -14.28
CA LYS A 54 17.08 3.04 -15.33
C LYS A 54 18.42 3.37 -14.69
N GLY A 55 19.48 2.66 -15.12
CA GLY A 55 20.85 2.86 -14.62
C GLY A 55 21.20 2.15 -13.31
N VAL A 56 20.30 1.34 -12.74
CA VAL A 56 20.55 0.57 -11.52
C VAL A 56 20.60 -0.93 -11.84
N LEU A 57 21.66 -1.62 -11.37
CA LEU A 57 21.85 -3.05 -11.62
C LEU A 57 21.00 -3.96 -10.75
N GLU A 58 20.65 -3.50 -9.54
CA GLU A 58 19.92 -4.30 -8.57
C GLU A 58 18.46 -3.84 -8.42
N ALA A 59 17.55 -4.81 -8.29
CA ALA A 59 16.15 -4.55 -7.97
C ALA A 59 16.01 -4.14 -6.50
N ARG A 60 15.32 -3.04 -6.23
CA ARG A 60 15.06 -2.56 -4.88
C ARG A 60 13.87 -3.29 -4.27
N GLU A 61 13.99 -3.69 -3.01
CA GLU A 61 12.90 -4.23 -2.21
C GLU A 61 12.60 -3.30 -1.03
N VAL A 62 11.34 -2.91 -0.86
CA VAL A 62 10.91 -1.98 0.19
C VAL A 62 9.80 -2.64 1.01
N SER A 63 9.96 -2.63 2.33
CA SER A 63 8.87 -3.02 3.23
C SER A 63 7.84 -1.89 3.30
N THR A 64 6.61 -2.16 2.91
CA THR A 64 5.54 -1.18 2.87
C THR A 64 4.20 -1.78 3.29
N ILE A 65 3.22 -0.93 3.56
CA ILE A 65 1.91 -1.36 4.01
C ILE A 65 0.96 -1.37 2.82
N ALA A 66 0.31 -2.51 2.62
CA ALA A 66 -0.73 -2.70 1.62
C ALA A 66 -2.11 -2.56 2.27
N TYR A 67 -2.93 -1.71 1.69
CA TYR A 67 -4.34 -1.53 1.99
C TYR A 67 -5.15 -2.29 0.95
N ARG A 68 -5.74 -3.40 1.35
CA ARG A 68 -6.46 -4.34 0.47
C ARG A 68 -7.95 -4.24 0.65
N LEU A 69 -8.67 -4.20 -0.46
CA LEU A 69 -10.10 -4.47 -0.52
C LEU A 69 -10.33 -5.82 -1.19
N LEU A 70 -11.11 -6.68 -0.53
CA LEU A 70 -11.49 -7.96 -1.12
C LEU A 70 -12.51 -7.72 -2.23
N ARG A 71 -12.34 -8.44 -3.33
CA ARG A 71 -13.39 -8.58 -4.34
C ARG A 71 -14.50 -9.47 -3.80
N GLY A 72 -15.72 -9.23 -4.26
CA GLY A 72 -16.82 -10.15 -4.00
C GLY A 72 -16.55 -11.55 -4.58
N LYS A 73 -17.53 -12.44 -4.47
CA LYS A 73 -17.44 -13.76 -5.09
C LYS A 73 -17.33 -13.62 -6.61
N ILE A 74 -16.24 -14.10 -7.15
CA ILE A 74 -15.97 -14.20 -8.59
C ILE A 74 -16.19 -15.66 -8.98
N ASP A 75 -16.84 -15.89 -10.12
CA ASP A 75 -17.00 -17.24 -10.65
C ASP A 75 -15.64 -17.87 -11.00
N GLN A 76 -15.57 -19.22 -10.90
CA GLN A 76 -14.34 -19.95 -11.20
C GLN A 76 -13.80 -19.68 -12.61
N ALA A 77 -14.68 -19.48 -13.58
CA ALA A 77 -14.30 -19.15 -14.95
C ALA A 77 -13.64 -17.77 -15.04
N GLN A 78 -14.18 -16.77 -14.36
CA GLN A 78 -13.61 -15.42 -14.25
C GLN A 78 -12.29 -15.44 -13.50
N HIS A 79 -12.19 -16.22 -12.42
CA HIS A 79 -10.95 -16.38 -11.65
C HIS A 79 -9.82 -16.95 -12.51
N ASN A 80 -10.09 -17.98 -13.32
CA ASN A 80 -9.10 -18.63 -14.18
C ASN A 80 -8.65 -17.75 -15.36
N GLY A 81 -9.53 -16.86 -15.84
CA GLY A 81 -9.24 -15.89 -16.92
C GLY A 81 -8.72 -14.55 -16.44
N TRP A 82 -8.51 -14.36 -15.12
CA TRP A 82 -8.11 -13.09 -14.58
C TRP A 82 -6.64 -12.77 -14.88
N GLN A 83 -6.41 -11.60 -15.45
CA GLN A 83 -5.07 -11.07 -15.66
C GLN A 83 -4.66 -10.24 -14.44
N SER A 84 -3.83 -10.83 -13.57
CA SER A 84 -3.30 -10.12 -12.41
C SER A 84 -2.22 -9.13 -12.84
N TRP A 85 -2.26 -7.93 -12.28
CA TRP A 85 -1.25 -6.93 -12.59
C TRP A 85 -0.82 -6.16 -11.33
N ARG A 86 0.40 -5.63 -11.38
CA ARG A 86 0.95 -4.75 -10.36
C ARG A 86 1.82 -3.69 -11.01
N VAL A 87 1.58 -2.45 -10.64
CA VAL A 87 2.35 -1.28 -11.06
C VAL A 87 2.94 -0.56 -9.85
N VAL A 88 4.11 0.03 -10.04
CA VAL A 88 4.83 0.77 -9.00
C VAL A 88 5.29 2.12 -9.53
N LYS A 89 5.40 3.10 -8.63
CA LYS A 89 5.90 4.44 -8.96
C LYS A 89 7.43 4.41 -9.05
N CYS A 90 7.96 4.25 -10.25
CA CYS A 90 9.40 4.23 -10.53
C CYS A 90 9.68 4.49 -12.01
N GLU A 91 10.88 4.98 -12.32
CA GLU A 91 11.38 5.13 -13.69
C GLU A 91 12.06 3.84 -14.13
N THR A 92 11.41 3.09 -15.00
CA THR A 92 11.90 1.82 -15.53
C THR A 92 11.67 1.72 -17.03
N ASN A 93 12.27 0.71 -17.66
CA ASN A 93 12.00 0.37 -19.07
C ASN A 93 10.70 -0.43 -19.24
N ALA A 94 10.23 -1.10 -18.18
CA ALA A 94 8.97 -1.83 -18.14
C ALA A 94 7.81 -0.87 -17.84
N CYS A 95 7.49 0.04 -18.76
CA CYS A 95 6.48 1.08 -18.59
C CYS A 95 5.52 1.20 -19.78
N GLU A 96 5.46 0.18 -20.64
CA GLU A 96 4.66 0.24 -21.87
C GLU A 96 3.17 0.45 -21.57
N GLY A 97 2.61 1.50 -22.15
CA GLY A 97 1.20 1.88 -21.97
C GLY A 97 0.84 2.54 -20.66
N LEU A 98 1.79 2.75 -19.73
CA LEU A 98 1.55 3.41 -18.43
C LEU A 98 1.86 4.91 -18.47
N LEU A 99 1.25 5.62 -17.52
CA LEU A 99 1.55 7.01 -17.22
C LEU A 99 3.04 7.16 -16.83
N ASN A 100 3.66 8.28 -17.24
CA ASN A 100 5.06 8.56 -16.89
C ASN A 100 5.31 8.48 -15.38
N GLY A 101 6.42 7.86 -14.99
CA GLY A 101 6.79 7.65 -13.59
C GLY A 101 6.19 6.38 -12.97
N TRP A 102 5.46 5.57 -13.75
CA TRP A 102 4.96 4.27 -13.34
C TRP A 102 5.58 3.15 -14.17
N GLY A 103 5.78 1.99 -13.54
CA GLY A 103 6.36 0.82 -14.17
C GLY A 103 5.67 -0.47 -13.76
N TRP A 104 5.74 -1.45 -14.65
CA TRP A 104 5.18 -2.79 -14.41
C TRP A 104 6.08 -3.64 -13.52
N VAL A 105 5.47 -4.30 -12.55
CA VAL A 105 6.07 -5.42 -11.82
C VAL A 105 5.52 -6.74 -12.34
N VAL A 106 4.21 -6.75 -12.69
CA VAL A 106 3.48 -7.90 -13.25
C VAL A 106 2.47 -7.38 -14.25
N GLY A 107 2.23 -8.09 -15.34
CA GLY A 107 1.13 -7.84 -16.29
C GLY A 107 1.49 -6.91 -17.44
N GLU A 108 2.78 -6.62 -17.68
CA GLU A 108 3.20 -5.86 -18.86
C GLU A 108 2.76 -6.54 -20.16
N ARG A 109 2.10 -5.78 -21.05
CA ARG A 109 1.56 -6.25 -22.35
C ARG A 109 0.44 -7.28 -22.27
N GLU A 110 -0.09 -7.57 -21.09
CA GLU A 110 -1.18 -8.57 -20.94
C GLU A 110 -2.57 -7.93 -21.01
N LEU A 111 -2.66 -6.62 -20.83
CA LEU A 111 -3.93 -5.90 -20.76
C LEU A 111 -4.31 -5.24 -22.09
N SER A 112 -5.62 -5.16 -22.35
CA SER A 112 -6.15 -4.43 -23.51
C SER A 112 -5.93 -2.92 -23.38
N VAL A 113 -5.98 -2.22 -24.52
CA VAL A 113 -5.82 -0.75 -24.58
C VAL A 113 -6.85 -0.05 -23.71
N ASP A 114 -8.12 -0.48 -23.76
CA ASP A 114 -9.20 0.12 -22.95
C ASP A 114 -8.92 0.00 -21.44
N LYS A 115 -8.39 -1.14 -20.98
CA LYS A 115 -7.99 -1.33 -19.58
C LYS A 115 -6.80 -0.47 -19.20
N LEU A 116 -5.84 -0.29 -20.10
CA LEU A 116 -4.68 0.59 -19.89
C LEU A 116 -5.12 2.05 -19.72
N GLU A 117 -6.07 2.53 -20.55
CA GLU A 117 -6.62 3.88 -20.41
C GLU A 117 -7.31 4.07 -19.05
N GLN A 118 -8.10 3.09 -18.61
CA GLN A 118 -8.77 3.12 -17.31
C GLN A 118 -7.75 3.13 -16.16
N ILE A 119 -6.70 2.30 -16.24
CA ILE A 119 -5.62 2.27 -15.23
C ILE A 119 -4.91 3.62 -15.19
N ASN A 120 -4.56 4.21 -16.34
CA ASN A 120 -3.89 5.50 -16.38
C ASN A 120 -4.75 6.62 -15.80
N ALA A 121 -6.06 6.62 -16.05
CA ALA A 121 -6.98 7.57 -15.43
C ALA A 121 -7.01 7.43 -13.90
N LEU A 122 -7.02 6.20 -13.39
CA LEU A 122 -6.93 5.92 -11.96
C LEU A 122 -5.59 6.39 -11.37
N LEU A 123 -4.46 6.07 -12.02
CA LEU A 123 -3.13 6.46 -11.58
C LEU A 123 -2.97 7.99 -11.49
N ALA A 124 -3.59 8.72 -12.43
CA ALA A 124 -3.57 10.19 -12.44
C ALA A 124 -4.41 10.80 -11.30
N ALA A 125 -5.46 10.10 -10.84
CA ALA A 125 -6.35 10.56 -9.77
C ALA A 125 -5.85 10.20 -8.35
N LEU A 126 -4.83 9.33 -8.24
CA LEU A 126 -4.32 8.87 -6.95
C LEU A 126 -3.47 9.94 -6.26
N PRO A 127 -3.49 9.98 -4.91
CA PRO A 127 -2.57 10.79 -4.13
C PRO A 127 -1.11 10.44 -4.41
N ASP A 128 -0.22 11.44 -4.35
CA ASP A 128 1.23 11.25 -4.57
C ASP A 128 1.90 10.28 -3.60
N SER A 129 1.31 10.08 -2.43
CA SER A 129 1.76 9.15 -1.39
C SER A 129 1.56 7.68 -1.74
N VAL A 130 0.78 7.38 -2.79
CA VAL A 130 0.61 6.01 -3.30
C VAL A 130 1.82 5.64 -4.14
N ILE A 131 2.47 4.54 -3.77
CA ILE A 131 3.70 4.05 -4.42
C ILE A 131 3.47 2.83 -5.31
N ALA A 132 2.37 2.11 -5.14
CA ALA A 132 2.03 0.97 -5.99
C ALA A 132 0.53 0.66 -5.94
N LEU A 133 0.04 0.05 -7.03
CA LEU A 133 -1.28 -0.58 -7.13
C LEU A 133 -1.15 -2.03 -7.57
N GLU A 134 -2.04 -2.86 -7.08
CA GLU A 134 -2.12 -4.28 -7.42
C GLU A 134 -3.57 -4.70 -7.65
N SER A 135 -3.79 -5.49 -8.67
CA SER A 135 -5.06 -6.15 -8.95
C SER A 135 -4.84 -7.65 -9.08
N THR A 136 -5.60 -8.42 -8.31
CA THR A 136 -5.65 -9.88 -8.34
C THR A 136 -7.11 -10.32 -8.42
N PRO A 137 -7.39 -11.58 -8.73
CA PRO A 137 -8.77 -12.09 -8.72
C PRO A 137 -9.43 -12.02 -7.34
N VAL A 138 -8.62 -12.00 -6.26
CA VAL A 138 -9.13 -12.04 -4.87
C VAL A 138 -9.27 -10.64 -4.27
N HIS A 139 -8.37 -9.73 -4.60
CA HIS A 139 -8.30 -8.40 -3.99
C HIS A 139 -7.67 -7.36 -4.90
N VAL A 140 -7.96 -6.11 -4.61
CA VAL A 140 -7.21 -4.94 -5.09
C VAL A 140 -6.45 -4.33 -3.93
N SER A 141 -5.25 -3.80 -4.18
CA SER A 141 -4.39 -3.24 -3.14
C SER A 141 -3.78 -1.93 -3.56
N ALA A 142 -3.71 -0.98 -2.64
CA ALA A 142 -2.88 0.20 -2.76
C ALA A 142 -1.78 0.17 -1.70
N PHE A 143 -0.56 0.53 -2.10
CA PHE A 143 0.59 0.68 -1.21
C PHE A 143 0.86 2.18 -1.06
N TRP A 144 0.82 2.69 0.17
CA TRP A 144 0.93 4.13 0.40
C TRP A 144 1.62 4.47 1.72
N GLY A 145 2.01 5.74 1.89
CA GLY A 145 2.85 6.19 2.99
C GLY A 145 2.11 6.59 4.27
N GLU A 146 0.82 6.32 4.41
CA GLU A 146 0.02 6.60 5.61
C GLU A 146 0.16 8.06 6.11
N GLN A 147 -0.08 9.03 5.21
CA GLN A 147 0.13 10.44 5.51
C GLN A 147 -1.10 11.12 6.11
N ASP A 148 -2.31 10.86 5.55
CA ASP A 148 -3.52 11.59 5.87
C ASP A 148 -4.78 10.72 5.70
N GLU A 149 -5.78 10.91 6.56
CA GLU A 149 -7.05 10.20 6.52
C GLU A 149 -7.87 10.52 5.25
N GLN A 150 -7.80 11.76 4.75
CA GLN A 150 -8.49 12.14 3.51
C GLN A 150 -7.97 11.35 2.31
N GLN A 151 -6.66 11.15 2.23
CA GLN A 151 -6.05 10.32 1.17
C GLN A 151 -6.52 8.86 1.25
N MET A 152 -6.73 8.34 2.46
CA MET A 152 -7.26 6.98 2.64
C MET A 152 -8.67 6.83 2.01
N HIS A 153 -9.53 7.83 2.16
CA HIS A 153 -10.86 7.83 1.53
C HIS A 153 -10.76 7.90 0.01
N GLN A 154 -9.88 8.73 -0.54
CA GLN A 154 -9.63 8.79 -1.99
C GLN A 154 -9.11 7.46 -2.53
N ILE A 155 -8.17 6.82 -1.82
CA ILE A 155 -7.65 5.50 -2.17
C ILE A 155 -8.78 4.46 -2.16
N LYS A 156 -9.66 4.48 -1.15
CA LYS A 156 -10.81 3.58 -1.08
C LYS A 156 -11.72 3.74 -2.29
N GLU A 157 -12.01 4.97 -2.68
CA GLU A 157 -12.85 5.24 -3.84
C GLU A 157 -12.21 4.71 -5.13
N SER A 158 -10.92 4.97 -5.35
CA SER A 158 -10.17 4.44 -6.49
C SER A 158 -10.15 2.91 -6.53
N LEU A 159 -9.95 2.24 -5.39
CA LEU A 159 -9.97 0.79 -5.32
C LEU A 159 -11.38 0.20 -5.57
N ASN A 160 -12.44 0.88 -5.10
CA ASN A 160 -13.81 0.48 -5.43
C ASN A 160 -14.10 0.62 -6.92
N GLN A 161 -13.61 1.68 -7.56
CA GLN A 161 -13.70 1.84 -9.03
C GLN A 161 -12.99 0.68 -9.74
N MET A 162 -11.78 0.29 -9.31
CA MET A 162 -11.07 -0.88 -9.87
C MET A 162 -11.89 -2.17 -9.74
N ILE A 163 -12.59 -2.37 -8.63
CA ILE A 163 -13.46 -3.55 -8.43
C ILE A 163 -14.63 -3.50 -9.41
N THR A 164 -15.28 -2.35 -9.56
CA THR A 164 -16.45 -2.16 -10.44
C THR A 164 -16.09 -2.33 -11.91
N MET A 165 -14.93 -1.83 -12.33
CA MET A 165 -14.42 -1.93 -13.71
C MET A 165 -13.82 -3.31 -14.03
N SER A 166 -13.72 -4.20 -13.06
CA SER A 166 -13.07 -5.51 -13.21
C SER A 166 -11.63 -5.43 -13.73
N LEU A 167 -10.91 -4.41 -13.24
CA LEU A 167 -9.50 -4.15 -13.54
C LEU A 167 -8.57 -5.01 -12.69
#